data_11fb59014868387ee60d8d5c915ed66b
#
_entry.id   11fb59014868387ee60d8d5c915ed66b
#
_cell.length_a   1.000
_cell.length_b   1.000
_cell.length_c   1.000
_cell.angle_alpha   90.00
_cell.angle_beta   90.00
_cell.angle_gamma   90.00
#
_symmetry.space_group_name_H-M   'P 1'
#
loop_
_entity.id
_entity.type
_entity.pdbx_description
1 polymer ?
#
loop_
_entity_poly.entity_id
_entity_poly.type
_entity_poly.pdbx_seq_one_letter_code
_entity_poly.pdbx_strand_id
1 'polypeptide(L)'
;EFVVSSDKKLLPYGMMNFADIRLDGYYYVDKTMYIPLIERSNRYFFFIRPRRLAKADAEYAVTLYDVRTKDKFDALFGGLYIGKYPTRDRNSYLVLYLNFSGIIGELHNYRAGLDAHCQTCFDYFCDIYAEYLPQGIKEQLDAKNGAVEQLDYLYHECERAGQDIYLFIDEYDHFINAILSDVESLHRYTKETHKEGYLRAFFNKIKSGTYSSIKRCFITGVSPVTMDVVVSRGIL
;
A
#
# COMPACT_ATOMS: atom_id res chain seq x y z
N GLU A 1 -15.75 6.89 -45.63
CA GLU A 1 -15.56 5.81 -44.64
C GLU A 1 -14.14 5.90 -44.10
N PHE A 2 -13.98 6.33 -42.86
CA PHE A 2 -12.68 6.27 -42.17
C PHE A 2 -12.50 4.80 -41.72
N VAL A 3 -11.69 4.06 -42.40
CA VAL A 3 -11.23 2.76 -41.94
C VAL A 3 -10.19 2.98 -40.84
N VAL A 4 -10.62 2.88 -39.59
CA VAL A 4 -9.68 2.84 -38.47
C VAL A 4 -8.98 1.49 -38.55
N SER A 5 -7.68 1.50 -38.85
CA SER A 5 -6.83 0.30 -38.85
C SER A 5 -6.93 -0.36 -37.47
N SER A 6 -7.41 -1.63 -37.45
CA SER A 6 -7.74 -2.40 -36.25
C SER A 6 -6.53 -2.81 -35.40
N ASP A 7 -5.31 -2.39 -35.76
CA ASP A 7 -4.05 -2.84 -35.10
C ASP A 7 -3.49 -1.86 -34.06
N LYS A 8 -4.08 -0.70 -33.88
CA LYS A 8 -3.58 0.28 -32.90
C LYS A 8 -4.33 0.14 -31.59
N LYS A 9 -3.64 -0.30 -30.54
CA LYS A 9 -4.17 -0.30 -29.17
C LYS A 9 -4.50 1.12 -28.75
N LEU A 10 -5.66 1.31 -28.15
CA LEU A 10 -6.07 2.59 -27.58
C LEU A 10 -5.21 2.95 -26.37
N LEU A 11 -4.95 4.24 -26.18
CA LEU A 11 -4.29 4.73 -24.97
C LEU A 11 -5.30 4.73 -23.81
N PRO A 12 -4.90 4.30 -22.59
CA PRO A 12 -5.77 4.24 -21.41
C PRO A 12 -5.92 5.61 -20.77
N TYR A 13 -6.51 6.58 -21.50
CA TYR A 13 -6.69 7.93 -21.01
C TYR A 13 -7.68 7.96 -19.84
N GLY A 14 -7.24 8.44 -18.67
CA GLY A 14 -8.07 8.51 -17.46
C GLY A 14 -8.29 7.16 -16.76
N MET A 15 -7.79 6.07 -17.30
CA MET A 15 -7.87 4.75 -16.68
C MET A 15 -6.70 4.54 -15.73
N MET A 16 -6.99 4.07 -14.52
CA MET A 16 -5.98 3.76 -13.50
C MET A 16 -5.98 2.29 -13.10
N ASN A 17 -7.08 1.57 -13.35
CA ASN A 17 -7.18 0.14 -13.02
C ASN A 17 -6.32 -0.69 -13.99
N PHE A 18 -5.28 -1.34 -13.46
CA PHE A 18 -4.38 -2.18 -14.23
C PHE A 18 -5.11 -3.37 -14.89
N ALA A 19 -6.01 -4.01 -14.16
CA ALA A 19 -6.74 -5.17 -14.69
C ALA A 19 -7.60 -4.79 -15.89
N ASP A 20 -8.32 -3.66 -15.82
CA ASP A 20 -9.14 -3.16 -16.93
C ASP A 20 -8.27 -2.82 -18.15
N ILE A 21 -7.13 -2.12 -17.93
CA ILE A 21 -6.17 -1.80 -19.00
C ILE A 21 -5.70 -3.06 -19.73
N ARG A 22 -5.43 -4.13 -18.98
CA ARG A 22 -4.94 -5.40 -19.55
C ARG A 22 -6.03 -6.23 -20.23
N LEU A 23 -7.19 -6.36 -19.60
CA LEU A 23 -8.29 -7.19 -20.09
C LEU A 23 -8.97 -6.56 -21.31
N ASP A 24 -9.10 -5.24 -21.35
CA ASP A 24 -9.69 -4.52 -22.47
C ASP A 24 -8.67 -4.25 -23.61
N GLY A 25 -7.42 -4.70 -23.45
CA GLY A 25 -6.42 -4.65 -24.50
C GLY A 25 -5.85 -3.26 -24.80
N TYR A 26 -5.91 -2.31 -23.85
CA TYR A 26 -5.29 -1.01 -24.00
C TYR A 26 -3.76 -1.08 -24.08
N TYR A 27 -3.16 -0.01 -24.58
CA TYR A 27 -1.69 0.12 -24.62
C TYR A 27 -1.13 0.23 -23.19
N TYR A 28 -0.20 -0.64 -22.88
CA TYR A 28 0.49 -0.67 -21.58
C TYR A 28 2.01 -0.69 -21.79
N VAL A 29 2.71 0.21 -21.10
CA VAL A 29 4.20 0.24 -21.08
C VAL A 29 4.68 -0.74 -20.02
N ASP A 30 5.28 -1.82 -20.46
CA ASP A 30 5.77 -2.86 -19.56
C ASP A 30 7.00 -2.37 -18.76
N LYS A 31 6.84 -2.25 -17.46
CA LYS A 31 7.89 -1.97 -16.49
C LYS A 31 8.12 -3.12 -15.52
N THR A 32 7.45 -4.26 -15.74
CA THR A 32 7.50 -5.39 -14.81
C THR A 32 8.89 -6.04 -14.71
N MET A 33 9.82 -5.69 -15.61
CA MET A 33 11.23 -6.10 -15.53
C MET A 33 11.95 -5.58 -14.27
N TYR A 34 11.45 -4.52 -13.64
CA TYR A 34 12.00 -3.98 -12.39
C TYR A 34 11.57 -4.73 -11.13
N ILE A 35 10.51 -5.56 -11.21
CA ILE A 35 9.97 -6.31 -10.07
C ILE A 35 11.03 -7.19 -9.40
N PRO A 36 11.82 -8.01 -10.13
CA PRO A 36 12.86 -8.83 -9.49
C PRO A 36 13.93 -8.00 -8.76
N LEU A 37 14.17 -6.75 -9.16
CA LEU A 37 15.10 -5.85 -8.48
C LEU A 37 14.51 -5.35 -7.16
N ILE A 38 13.22 -4.98 -7.17
CA ILE A 38 12.49 -4.58 -5.96
C ILE A 38 12.43 -5.75 -4.97
N GLU A 39 12.15 -6.95 -5.42
CA GLU A 39 12.08 -8.14 -4.58
C GLU A 39 13.43 -8.52 -3.95
N ARG A 40 14.56 -8.21 -4.61
CA ARG A 40 15.90 -8.41 -4.07
C ARG A 40 16.34 -7.30 -3.12
N SER A 41 15.62 -6.18 -3.08
CA SER A 41 15.89 -5.09 -2.15
C SER A 41 15.44 -5.43 -0.73
N ASN A 42 15.63 -4.51 0.20
CA ASN A 42 15.19 -4.65 1.58
C ASN A 42 13.66 -4.89 1.67
N ARG A 43 13.22 -5.46 2.79
CA ARG A 43 11.79 -5.69 3.09
C ARG A 43 10.96 -4.40 3.05
N TYR A 44 11.59 -3.27 3.35
CA TYR A 44 11.05 -1.93 3.17
C TYR A 44 11.58 -1.33 1.89
N PHE A 45 10.71 -0.95 0.99
CA PHE A 45 11.06 -0.27 -0.23
C PHE A 45 10.37 1.07 -0.30
N PHE A 46 11.15 2.15 -0.33
CA PHE A 46 10.65 3.51 -0.51
C PHE A 46 10.81 3.92 -1.96
N PHE A 47 9.71 4.30 -2.59
CA PHE A 47 9.69 4.78 -3.95
C PHE A 47 9.24 6.23 -4.00
N ILE A 48 10.22 7.13 -4.12
CA ILE A 48 9.95 8.58 -4.26
C ILE A 48 9.82 8.88 -5.75
N ARG A 49 8.72 9.51 -6.13
CA ARG A 49 8.37 9.77 -7.53
C ARG A 49 7.74 11.14 -7.73
N PRO A 50 7.98 11.81 -8.88
CA PRO A 50 7.21 13.01 -9.24
C PRO A 50 5.71 12.70 -9.32
N ARG A 51 4.87 13.68 -8.98
CA ARG A 51 3.40 13.59 -9.12
C ARG A 51 3.04 13.12 -10.53
N ARG A 52 2.03 12.28 -10.67
CA ARG A 52 1.45 11.75 -11.93
C ARG A 52 2.24 10.65 -12.64
N LEU A 53 3.38 10.21 -12.15
CA LEU A 53 4.22 9.21 -12.83
C LEU A 53 4.00 7.81 -12.32
N ALA A 54 3.03 7.34 -11.68
CA ALA A 54 2.92 5.92 -11.35
C ALA A 54 1.79 5.52 -10.38
N LYS A 55 0.59 6.09 -10.50
CA LYS A 55 -0.55 5.42 -9.85
C LYS A 55 -0.76 4.01 -10.41
N ALA A 56 -0.62 3.86 -11.73
CA ALA A 56 -0.66 2.54 -12.39
C ALA A 56 0.44 1.58 -11.91
N ASP A 57 1.60 2.09 -11.48
CA ASP A 57 2.72 1.24 -11.07
C ASP A 57 2.52 0.60 -9.68
N ALA A 58 1.81 1.22 -8.76
CA ALA A 58 1.44 0.62 -7.49
C ALA A 58 0.35 -0.44 -7.66
N GLU A 59 -0.60 -0.18 -8.54
CA GLU A 59 -1.77 -1.05 -8.73
C GLU A 59 -1.43 -2.39 -9.42
N TYR A 60 -0.50 -2.40 -10.40
CA TYR A 60 -0.05 -3.67 -10.96
C TYR A 60 0.73 -4.50 -9.94
N ALA A 61 1.50 -3.84 -9.05
CA ALA A 61 2.23 -4.53 -8.00
C ALA A 61 1.25 -5.16 -6.98
N VAL A 62 0.23 -4.40 -6.54
CA VAL A 62 -0.85 -4.92 -5.70
C VAL A 62 -1.47 -6.15 -6.36
N THR A 63 -1.86 -6.05 -7.63
CA THR A 63 -2.48 -7.15 -8.39
C THR A 63 -1.54 -8.35 -8.54
N LEU A 64 -0.24 -8.12 -8.76
CA LEU A 64 0.75 -9.18 -8.93
C LEU A 64 0.90 -10.04 -7.68
N TYR A 65 0.91 -9.41 -6.51
CA TYR A 65 1.22 -10.09 -5.25
C TYR A 65 0.00 -10.69 -4.57
N ASP A 66 -1.21 -10.24 -4.92
CA ASP A 66 -2.47 -10.67 -4.32
C ASP A 66 -2.78 -12.14 -4.62
N VAL A 67 -3.00 -12.94 -3.58
CA VAL A 67 -3.37 -14.36 -3.70
C VAL A 67 -4.67 -14.58 -4.49
N ARG A 68 -5.60 -13.60 -4.48
CA ARG A 68 -6.90 -13.66 -5.16
C ARG A 68 -6.79 -13.59 -6.68
N THR A 69 -5.69 -13.08 -7.21
CA THR A 69 -5.48 -12.90 -8.66
C THR A 69 -4.73 -14.05 -9.29
N LYS A 70 -4.46 -15.12 -8.55
CA LYS A 70 -3.69 -16.28 -9.00
C LYS A 70 -4.24 -16.88 -10.29
N ASP A 71 -5.55 -17.09 -10.36
CA ASP A 71 -6.21 -17.70 -11.53
C ASP A 71 -6.27 -16.75 -12.74
N LYS A 72 -6.05 -15.45 -12.54
CA LYS A 72 -6.05 -14.42 -13.58
C LYS A 72 -4.64 -14.04 -14.03
N PHE A 73 -3.60 -14.65 -13.46
CA PHE A 73 -2.22 -14.24 -13.68
C PHE A 73 -1.85 -14.21 -15.18
N ASP A 74 -2.13 -15.25 -15.92
CA ASP A 74 -1.79 -15.34 -17.34
C ASP A 74 -2.56 -14.31 -18.18
N ALA A 75 -3.82 -14.06 -17.87
CA ALA A 75 -4.61 -13.05 -18.56
C ALA A 75 -4.07 -11.61 -18.32
N LEU A 76 -3.64 -11.32 -17.11
CA LEU A 76 -3.16 -10.00 -16.70
C LEU A 76 -1.70 -9.76 -17.08
N PHE A 77 -0.84 -10.74 -16.89
CA PHE A 77 0.61 -10.59 -16.97
C PHE A 77 1.26 -11.41 -18.12
N GLY A 78 0.58 -12.36 -18.75
CA GLY A 78 1.16 -13.32 -19.68
C GLY A 78 1.96 -12.72 -20.85
N GLY A 79 1.58 -11.54 -21.34
CA GLY A 79 2.32 -10.81 -22.38
C GLY A 79 3.46 -9.91 -21.86
N LEU A 80 3.64 -9.78 -20.54
CA LEU A 80 4.62 -8.90 -19.91
C LEU A 80 5.89 -9.68 -19.52
N TYR A 81 6.95 -8.94 -19.15
CA TYR A 81 8.20 -9.54 -18.70
C TYR A 81 7.98 -10.47 -17.50
N ILE A 82 7.23 -10.03 -16.47
CA ILE A 82 6.96 -10.84 -15.28
C ILE A 82 6.09 -12.08 -15.58
N GLY A 83 5.27 -12.03 -16.61
CA GLY A 83 4.51 -13.19 -17.07
C GLY A 83 5.39 -14.26 -17.71
N LYS A 84 6.44 -13.82 -18.43
CA LYS A 84 7.45 -14.72 -19.03
C LYS A 84 8.46 -15.25 -18.02
N TYR A 85 8.80 -14.42 -17.03
CA TYR A 85 9.80 -14.72 -15.99
C TYR A 85 9.22 -14.47 -14.60
N PRO A 86 8.24 -15.29 -14.17
CA PRO A 86 7.55 -15.08 -12.91
C PRO A 86 8.47 -15.31 -11.71
N THR A 87 8.28 -14.49 -10.68
CA THR A 87 9.00 -14.62 -9.41
C THR A 87 8.23 -15.53 -8.43
N ARG A 88 8.89 -15.92 -7.33
CA ARG A 88 8.27 -16.74 -6.28
C ARG A 88 7.21 -15.98 -5.49
N ASP A 89 7.39 -14.66 -5.38
CA ASP A 89 6.55 -13.80 -4.55
C ASP A 89 5.19 -13.50 -5.20
N ARG A 90 5.01 -13.81 -6.48
CA ARG A 90 3.74 -13.60 -7.18
C ARG A 90 2.60 -14.34 -6.48
N ASN A 91 1.46 -13.69 -6.34
CA ASN A 91 0.23 -14.26 -5.78
C ASN A 91 0.44 -15.02 -4.45
N SER A 92 1.33 -14.48 -3.59
CA SER A 92 1.74 -15.13 -2.34
C SER A 92 1.33 -14.36 -1.09
N TYR A 93 0.72 -13.19 -1.23
CA TYR A 93 0.43 -12.30 -0.10
C TYR A 93 -1.04 -11.93 0.00
N LEU A 94 -1.49 -11.69 1.23
CA LEU A 94 -2.63 -10.84 1.47
C LEU A 94 -2.15 -9.39 1.34
N VAL A 95 -2.74 -8.61 0.44
CA VAL A 95 -2.28 -7.25 0.17
C VAL A 95 -3.08 -6.26 1.00
N LEU A 96 -2.41 -5.57 1.93
CA LEU A 96 -2.97 -4.46 2.68
C LEU A 96 -2.56 -3.15 2.03
N TYR A 97 -3.53 -2.42 1.47
CA TYR A 97 -3.30 -1.17 0.75
C TYR A 97 -3.85 0.02 1.53
N LEU A 98 -2.97 0.94 1.91
CA LEU A 98 -3.29 2.17 2.63
C LEU A 98 -2.95 3.38 1.74
N ASN A 99 -3.95 4.11 1.26
CA ASN A 99 -3.73 5.33 0.51
C ASN A 99 -3.94 6.54 1.41
N PHE A 100 -2.86 7.17 1.83
CA PHE A 100 -2.91 8.28 2.78
C PHE A 100 -3.48 9.58 2.21
N SER A 101 -3.67 9.69 0.88
CA SER A 101 -4.43 10.82 0.32
C SER A 101 -5.90 10.82 0.71
N GLY A 102 -6.43 9.67 1.11
CA GLY A 102 -7.80 9.53 1.60
C GLY A 102 -8.02 9.97 3.04
N ILE A 103 -6.95 10.30 3.78
CA ILE A 103 -7.07 10.74 5.17
C ILE A 103 -7.59 12.17 5.18
N ILE A 104 -8.83 12.34 5.64
CA ILE A 104 -9.48 13.64 5.80
C ILE A 104 -9.36 14.01 7.28
N GLY A 105 -8.77 15.14 7.58
CA GLY A 105 -8.69 15.64 8.95
C GLY A 105 -8.10 17.02 9.02
N GLU A 106 -8.67 17.87 9.87
CA GLU A 106 -8.02 19.09 10.31
C GLU A 106 -6.86 18.72 11.24
N LEU A 107 -5.83 19.53 11.22
CA LEU A 107 -4.55 19.32 11.94
C LEU A 107 -4.69 18.97 13.42
N HIS A 108 -5.70 19.48 14.10
CA HIS A 108 -5.94 19.21 15.51
C HIS A 108 -6.63 17.87 15.77
N ASN A 109 -7.06 17.15 14.72
CA ASN A 109 -7.72 15.85 14.83
C ASN A 109 -7.17 14.79 13.86
N TYR A 110 -5.88 14.91 13.51
CA TYR A 110 -5.22 13.98 12.55
C TYR A 110 -5.31 12.52 12.98
N ARG A 111 -5.30 12.25 14.30
CA ARG A 111 -5.42 10.90 14.85
C ARG A 111 -6.76 10.27 14.47
N ALA A 112 -7.86 10.97 14.68
CA ALA A 112 -9.18 10.45 14.33
C ALA A 112 -9.34 10.23 12.82
N GLY A 113 -8.73 11.10 11.99
CA GLY A 113 -8.70 10.93 10.54
C GLY A 113 -7.92 9.68 10.12
N LEU A 114 -6.75 9.45 10.73
CA LEU A 114 -5.94 8.25 10.49
C LEU A 114 -6.68 6.99 10.95
N ASP A 115 -7.27 7.01 12.15
CA ASP A 115 -8.01 5.89 12.71
C ASP A 115 -9.20 5.50 11.83
N ALA A 116 -10.01 6.47 11.42
CA ALA A 116 -11.18 6.23 10.57
C ALA A 116 -10.78 5.68 9.19
N HIS A 117 -9.71 6.23 8.60
CA HIS A 117 -9.21 5.75 7.31
C HIS A 117 -8.66 4.32 7.41
N CYS A 118 -7.82 4.05 8.41
CA CYS A 118 -7.27 2.72 8.63
C CYS A 118 -8.36 1.69 8.94
N GLN A 119 -9.37 2.04 9.76
CA GLN A 119 -10.52 1.18 10.03
C GLN A 119 -11.18 0.74 8.71
N THR A 120 -11.49 1.70 7.82
CA THR A 120 -12.10 1.38 6.52
C THR A 120 -11.21 0.44 5.68
N CYS A 121 -9.89 0.67 5.66
CA CYS A 121 -8.97 -0.19 4.92
C CYS A 121 -8.86 -1.59 5.53
N PHE A 122 -8.84 -1.69 6.85
CA PHE A 122 -8.75 -2.98 7.56
C PHE A 122 -10.05 -3.78 7.43
N ASP A 123 -11.21 -3.13 7.49
CA ASP A 123 -12.51 -3.75 7.25
C ASP A 123 -12.58 -4.34 5.85
N TYR A 124 -12.19 -3.55 4.85
CA TYR A 124 -12.12 -4.00 3.47
C TYR A 124 -11.16 -5.18 3.30
N PHE A 125 -9.97 -5.12 3.93
CA PHE A 125 -9.02 -6.22 3.93
C PHE A 125 -9.62 -7.50 4.52
N CYS A 126 -10.29 -7.42 5.66
CA CYS A 126 -10.96 -8.56 6.28
C CYS A 126 -12.05 -9.14 5.39
N ASP A 127 -12.84 -8.29 4.72
CA ASP A 127 -13.92 -8.72 3.85
C ASP A 127 -13.39 -9.47 2.61
N ILE A 128 -12.36 -8.92 1.94
CA ILE A 128 -11.83 -9.53 0.71
C ILE A 128 -10.99 -10.79 0.94
N TYR A 129 -10.45 -10.96 2.16
CA TYR A 129 -9.64 -12.11 2.54
C TYR A 129 -10.33 -13.02 3.58
N ALA A 130 -11.65 -12.97 3.69
CA ALA A 130 -12.40 -13.74 4.68
C ALA A 130 -12.13 -15.25 4.64
N GLU A 131 -11.80 -15.80 3.47
CA GLU A 131 -11.44 -17.23 3.30
C GLU A 131 -10.06 -17.58 3.88
N TYR A 132 -9.18 -16.59 4.05
CA TYR A 132 -7.80 -16.76 4.53
C TYR A 132 -7.65 -16.42 6.02
N LEU A 133 -8.65 -15.77 6.61
CA LEU A 133 -8.60 -15.20 7.94
C LEU A 133 -9.51 -15.96 8.93
N PRO A 134 -9.22 -15.89 10.23
CA PRO A 134 -10.08 -16.49 11.24
C PRO A 134 -11.48 -15.88 11.25
N GLN A 135 -12.48 -16.70 11.52
CA GLN A 135 -13.85 -16.21 11.73
C GLN A 135 -13.90 -15.25 12.92
N GLY A 136 -14.69 -14.19 12.81
CA GLY A 136 -14.85 -13.20 13.88
C GLY A 136 -13.70 -12.20 14.03
N ILE A 137 -12.74 -12.20 13.07
CA ILE A 137 -11.61 -11.26 13.11
C ILE A 137 -12.07 -9.80 13.09
N LYS A 138 -13.12 -9.50 12.32
CA LYS A 138 -13.63 -8.14 12.13
C LYS A 138 -14.24 -7.58 13.41
N GLU A 139 -15.06 -8.34 14.11
CA GLU A 139 -15.65 -7.96 15.38
C GLU A 139 -14.60 -7.70 16.46
N GLN A 140 -13.53 -8.51 16.45
CA GLN A 140 -12.41 -8.32 17.38
C GLN A 140 -11.55 -7.12 17.00
N LEU A 141 -11.41 -6.83 15.70
CA LEU A 141 -10.71 -5.67 15.19
C LEU A 141 -11.44 -4.38 15.58
N ASP A 142 -12.76 -4.35 15.43
CA ASP A 142 -13.62 -3.21 15.81
C ASP A 142 -13.56 -2.89 17.30
N ALA A 143 -13.28 -3.89 18.13
CA ALA A 143 -13.10 -3.71 19.58
C ALA A 143 -11.74 -3.06 19.95
N LYS A 144 -10.81 -2.88 19.00
CA LYS A 144 -9.51 -2.26 19.26
C LYS A 144 -9.57 -0.73 19.20
N ASN A 145 -8.71 -0.08 19.97
CA ASN A 145 -8.70 1.37 20.12
C ASN A 145 -7.77 2.02 19.09
N GLY A 146 -8.30 2.29 17.89
CA GLY A 146 -7.62 3.03 16.83
C GLY A 146 -6.62 2.21 16.01
N ALA A 147 -6.08 2.85 14.99
CA ALA A 147 -5.29 2.21 13.93
C ALA A 147 -4.07 1.44 14.43
N VAL A 148 -3.42 1.90 15.50
CA VAL A 148 -2.22 1.26 16.04
C VAL A 148 -2.52 -0.11 16.63
N GLU A 149 -3.57 -0.22 17.46
CA GLU A 149 -3.96 -1.49 18.06
C GLU A 149 -4.63 -2.42 17.04
N GLN A 150 -5.38 -1.86 16.11
CA GLN A 150 -5.99 -2.62 15.02
C GLN A 150 -4.95 -3.25 14.10
N LEU A 151 -3.93 -2.51 13.70
CA LEU A 151 -2.84 -3.03 12.89
C LEU A 151 -2.06 -4.12 13.64
N ASP A 152 -1.77 -3.90 14.93
CA ASP A 152 -1.11 -4.88 15.80
C ASP A 152 -1.88 -6.19 15.86
N TYR A 153 -3.17 -6.10 16.09
CA TYR A 153 -4.06 -7.26 16.10
C TYR A 153 -4.10 -7.96 14.75
N LEU A 154 -4.30 -7.21 13.67
CA LEU A 154 -4.46 -7.74 12.32
C LEU A 154 -3.25 -8.57 11.86
N TYR A 155 -2.03 -8.05 12.02
CA TYR A 155 -0.86 -8.78 11.55
C TYR A 155 -0.57 -10.02 12.41
N HIS A 156 -0.89 -10.01 13.71
CA HIS A 156 -0.78 -11.20 14.55
C HIS A 156 -1.81 -12.27 14.18
N GLU A 157 -3.05 -11.90 13.85
CA GLU A 157 -4.05 -12.87 13.37
C GLU A 157 -3.66 -13.47 12.01
N CYS A 158 -3.10 -12.66 11.11
CA CYS A 158 -2.54 -13.18 9.85
C CYS A 158 -1.41 -14.18 10.12
N GLU A 159 -0.50 -13.88 11.06
CA GLU A 159 0.57 -14.82 11.44
C GLU A 159 0.02 -16.14 11.98
N ARG A 160 -0.98 -16.08 12.87
CA ARG A 160 -1.65 -17.28 13.40
C ARG A 160 -2.34 -18.11 12.32
N ALA A 161 -2.88 -17.43 11.30
CA ALA A 161 -3.47 -18.07 10.13
C ALA A 161 -2.44 -18.58 9.12
N GLY A 162 -1.14 -18.36 9.34
CA GLY A 162 -0.06 -18.72 8.42
C GLY A 162 -0.06 -17.90 7.14
N GLN A 163 -0.60 -16.67 7.19
CA GLN A 163 -0.71 -15.76 6.05
C GLN A 163 0.33 -14.64 6.13
N ASP A 164 0.96 -14.37 5.00
CA ASP A 164 1.92 -13.29 4.86
C ASP A 164 1.25 -12.04 4.25
N ILE A 165 1.57 -10.86 4.78
CA ILE A 165 1.07 -9.57 4.33
C ILE A 165 2.13 -8.85 3.50
N TYR A 166 1.71 -8.28 2.36
CA TYR A 166 2.43 -7.22 1.68
C TYR A 166 1.70 -5.90 1.95
N LEU A 167 2.33 -5.02 2.69
CA LEU A 167 1.79 -3.70 3.02
C LEU A 167 2.19 -2.68 1.96
N PHE A 168 1.21 -2.02 1.36
CA PHE A 168 1.39 -0.88 0.46
C PHE A 168 0.90 0.39 1.14
N ILE A 169 1.74 1.42 1.21
CA ILE A 169 1.38 2.76 1.68
C ILE A 169 1.63 3.73 0.53
N ASP A 170 0.56 4.27 -0.03
CA ASP A 170 0.64 5.26 -1.10
C ASP A 170 0.39 6.67 -0.58
N GLU A 171 1.06 7.65 -1.21
CA GLU A 171 0.95 9.07 -0.89
C GLU A 171 1.19 9.39 0.60
N TYR A 172 2.15 8.70 1.23
CA TYR A 172 2.47 8.86 2.67
C TYR A 172 2.78 10.31 3.05
N ASP A 173 3.40 11.07 2.13
CA ASP A 173 3.81 12.46 2.34
C ASP A 173 2.65 13.45 2.20
N HIS A 174 1.54 13.09 1.56
CA HIS A 174 0.36 13.96 1.46
C HIS A 174 -0.19 14.30 2.84
N PHE A 175 -0.43 13.28 3.64
CA PHE A 175 -0.92 13.42 5.01
C PHE A 175 0.07 14.15 5.92
N ILE A 176 1.36 13.80 5.83
CA ILE A 176 2.40 14.43 6.66
C ILE A 176 2.60 15.89 6.28
N ASN A 177 2.61 16.21 4.98
CA ASN A 177 2.69 17.60 4.53
C ASN A 177 1.46 18.43 4.94
N ALA A 178 0.27 17.84 4.98
CA ALA A 178 -0.92 18.51 5.52
C ALA A 178 -0.75 18.83 7.00
N ILE A 179 -0.15 17.95 7.79
CA ILE A 179 0.18 18.20 9.20
C ILE A 179 1.27 19.29 9.35
N LEU A 180 2.27 19.35 8.45
CA LEU A 180 3.39 20.28 8.53
C LEU A 180 3.10 21.66 7.95
N SER A 181 2.03 21.83 7.15
CA SER A 181 1.72 23.10 6.47
C SER A 181 1.20 24.21 7.38
N ASP A 182 0.84 23.89 8.61
CA ASP A 182 0.39 24.86 9.60
C ASP A 182 1.53 25.20 10.57
N VAL A 183 1.99 26.45 10.55
CA VAL A 183 3.14 26.95 11.32
C VAL A 183 2.91 26.88 12.83
N GLU A 184 1.67 27.04 13.31
CA GLU A 184 1.32 26.82 14.73
C GLU A 184 1.42 25.34 15.13
N SER A 185 1.15 24.45 14.17
CA SER A 185 1.29 23.01 14.35
C SER A 185 2.74 22.54 14.34
N LEU A 186 3.67 23.28 13.72
CA LEU A 186 5.10 22.93 13.75
C LEU A 186 5.65 22.91 15.18
N HIS A 187 5.25 23.86 16.04
CA HIS A 187 5.62 23.88 17.46
C HIS A 187 4.92 22.78 18.29
N ARG A 188 3.68 22.41 17.93
CA ARG A 188 3.00 21.25 18.54
C ARG A 188 3.56 19.94 17.99
N TYR A 189 3.82 19.88 16.70
CA TYR A 189 4.40 18.71 16.03
C TYR A 189 5.78 18.38 16.60
N THR A 190 6.67 19.35 16.82
CA THR A 190 7.96 19.12 17.50
C THR A 190 7.77 18.70 18.97
N LYS A 191 6.74 19.13 19.65
CA LYS A 191 6.40 18.66 21.00
C LYS A 191 5.81 17.25 21.02
N GLU A 192 5.00 16.89 20.02
CA GLU A 192 4.33 15.59 19.90
C GLU A 192 5.18 14.53 19.19
N THR A 193 6.11 14.92 18.30
CA THR A 193 7.06 14.00 17.65
C THR A 193 8.28 13.71 18.52
N HIS A 194 8.66 14.62 19.44
CA HIS A 194 9.69 14.33 20.44
C HIS A 194 9.19 13.49 21.62
N LYS A 195 7.87 13.42 21.82
CA LYS A 195 7.22 12.53 22.79
C LYS A 195 6.23 11.64 22.01
N GLU A 196 6.67 10.43 21.62
CA GLU A 196 5.83 9.30 21.22
C GLU A 196 4.53 9.68 20.46
N GLY A 197 4.65 10.46 19.36
CA GLY A 197 3.49 10.85 18.56
C GLY A 197 2.75 9.62 18.00
N TYR A 198 1.43 9.71 17.89
CA TYR A 198 0.59 8.60 17.44
C TYR A 198 0.98 8.06 16.05
N LEU A 199 1.38 8.95 15.13
CA LEU A 199 1.87 8.56 13.81
C LEU A 199 3.17 7.74 13.91
N ARG A 200 4.09 8.13 14.80
CA ARG A 200 5.30 7.36 15.08
C ARG A 200 4.98 5.99 15.67
N ALA A 201 4.01 5.91 16.58
CA ALA A 201 3.55 4.64 17.12
C ALA A 201 3.01 3.73 16.01
N PHE A 202 2.26 4.29 15.06
CA PHE A 202 1.75 3.55 13.90
C PHE A 202 2.88 2.98 13.04
N PHE A 203 3.88 3.77 12.66
CA PHE A 203 5.03 3.28 11.89
C PHE A 203 5.90 2.29 12.69
N ASN A 204 6.04 2.47 14.00
CA ASN A 204 6.70 1.49 14.87
C ASN A 204 5.95 0.15 14.88
N LYS A 205 4.62 0.16 14.80
CA LYS A 205 3.84 -1.08 14.67
C LYS A 205 4.03 -1.74 13.31
N ILE A 206 4.14 -0.99 12.24
CA ILE A 206 4.54 -1.54 10.92
C ILE A 206 5.90 -2.24 11.04
N LYS A 207 6.88 -1.59 11.67
CA LYS A 207 8.21 -2.19 11.91
C LYS A 207 8.11 -3.47 12.74
N SER A 208 7.35 -3.47 13.81
CA SER A 208 7.13 -4.69 14.62
C SER A 208 6.50 -5.80 13.80
N GLY A 209 5.51 -5.47 12.96
CA GLY A 209 4.83 -6.41 12.08
C GLY A 209 5.74 -7.10 11.07
N THR A 210 6.91 -6.51 10.74
CA THR A 210 7.87 -7.16 9.83
C THR A 210 8.67 -8.29 10.48
N TYR A 211 8.62 -8.40 11.78
CA TYR A 211 9.09 -9.60 12.51
C TYR A 211 8.00 -10.69 12.61
N SER A 212 6.78 -10.37 12.19
CA SER A 212 5.61 -11.25 12.18
C SER A 212 5.17 -11.54 10.74
N SER A 213 3.92 -11.22 10.39
CA SER A 213 3.33 -11.53 9.08
C SER A 213 3.58 -10.47 8.00
N ILE A 214 3.95 -9.23 8.33
CA ILE A 214 4.27 -8.21 7.31
C ILE A 214 5.65 -8.52 6.72
N LYS A 215 5.69 -9.27 5.62
CA LYS A 215 6.96 -9.68 5.01
C LYS A 215 7.58 -8.64 4.11
N ARG A 216 6.74 -7.77 3.54
CA ARG A 216 7.16 -6.68 2.67
C ARG A 216 6.35 -5.42 2.92
N CYS A 217 7.00 -4.29 2.77
CA CYS A 217 6.38 -2.97 2.85
C CYS A 217 6.87 -2.11 1.68
N PHE A 218 5.93 -1.59 0.88
CA PHE A 218 6.19 -0.69 -0.23
C PHE A 218 5.56 0.67 0.07
N ILE A 219 6.36 1.71 0.17
CA ILE A 219 5.91 3.05 0.55
C ILE A 219 6.18 4.00 -0.61
N THR A 220 5.18 4.72 -1.08
CA THR A 220 5.32 5.71 -2.14
C THR A 220 4.96 7.12 -1.68
N GLY A 221 5.66 8.11 -2.25
CA GLY A 221 5.42 9.53 -2.01
C GLY A 221 6.19 10.40 -3.00
N VAL A 222 6.02 11.70 -2.86
CA VAL A 222 6.64 12.71 -3.73
C VAL A 222 7.86 13.38 -3.05
N SER A 223 7.84 13.48 -1.73
CA SER A 223 8.84 14.22 -0.96
C SER A 223 9.65 13.32 -0.04
N PRO A 224 11.00 13.45 -0.04
CA PRO A 224 11.86 12.77 0.92
C PRO A 224 11.83 13.42 2.33
N VAL A 225 11.29 14.63 2.47
CA VAL A 225 11.37 15.46 3.70
C VAL A 225 10.76 14.77 4.93
N THR A 226 9.83 13.88 4.69
CA THR A 226 9.14 13.13 5.75
C THR A 226 9.85 11.83 6.14
N MET A 227 10.92 11.48 5.44
CA MET A 227 11.72 10.29 5.76
C MET A 227 12.35 10.37 7.16
N ASP A 228 12.72 11.56 7.65
CA ASP A 228 13.27 11.73 9.00
C ASP A 228 12.29 11.32 10.12
N VAL A 229 11.00 11.43 9.90
CA VAL A 229 9.96 10.97 10.84
C VAL A 229 9.77 9.47 10.81
N VAL A 230 9.89 8.89 9.62
CA VAL A 230 9.72 7.45 9.37
C VAL A 230 11.04 6.69 9.55
N VAL A 231 12.16 7.35 9.22
CA VAL A 231 13.50 6.73 9.08
C VAL A 231 14.44 7.10 10.23
N SER A 232 14.22 8.24 10.94
CA SER A 232 15.14 8.66 11.99
C SER A 232 15.14 7.71 13.18
N ARG A 233 15.96 6.73 13.06
CA ARG A 233 16.44 5.66 13.97
C ARG A 233 15.93 4.26 13.64
N GLY A 234 16.25 3.76 12.45
CA GLY A 234 16.41 2.32 12.26
C GLY A 234 15.35 1.59 11.45
N ILE A 235 14.78 2.22 10.42
CA ILE A 235 14.03 1.51 9.37
C ILE A 235 14.92 1.23 8.14
N LEU A 236 16.10 1.88 8.05
CA LEU A 236 17.19 1.53 7.11
C LEU A 236 18.41 1.07 7.87
#